data_4af9ae4a5bda46e56955eedf2d4636db
#
_entry.id   4af9ae4a5bda46e56955eedf2d4636db
#
_cell.length_a   1.000
_cell.length_b   1.000
_cell.length_c   1.000
_cell.angle_alpha   90.00
_cell.angle_beta   90.00
_cell.angle_gamma   90.00
#
_symmetry.space_group_name_H-M   'P 1'
#
loop_
_entity.id
_entity.type
_entity.pdbx_description
1 polymer ?
#
loop_
_entity_poly.entity_id
_entity_poly.type
_entity_poly.pdbx_seq_one_letter_code
_entity_poly.pdbx_strand_id
1 'polypeptide(L)'
;ELLPIFQERLALFDVKRAAAYYLAIRGSFSATVTSFGVKGMDIENLLKLFPPVSARLKDVPLENKNALQLIRERDREDGLIYADPPYVKTERIYRIVGKTRRFRKFHVRLWQVLSACKGYVVLSYNDCPFIRKLYRDWYILSFQRGNPLSQKKGASFGELILTNYDPRPYMTRQLNLFDESLGEWELKLVHIPNHPPRRKESPARCRASNQNLLQ
;
A
#
# COMPACT_ATOMS: atom_id res chain seq x y z
N GLU A 1 -25.19 -26.08 22.41
CA GLU A 1 -26.15 -25.76 21.33
C GLU A 1 -26.29 -24.25 21.02
N LEU A 2 -25.81 -23.33 21.89
CA LEU A 2 -25.87 -21.89 21.62
C LEU A 2 -24.67 -21.36 20.82
N LEU A 3 -23.57 -22.08 20.80
CA LEU A 3 -22.33 -21.65 20.16
C LEU A 3 -22.46 -21.49 18.63
N PRO A 4 -23.09 -22.45 17.89
CA PRO A 4 -23.32 -22.29 16.47
C PRO A 4 -24.24 -21.11 16.13
N ILE A 5 -25.31 -20.92 16.91
CA ILE A 5 -26.25 -19.80 16.72
C ILE A 5 -25.54 -18.46 16.97
N PHE A 6 -24.64 -18.40 17.93
CA PHE A 6 -23.85 -17.21 18.24
C PHE A 6 -22.83 -16.92 17.13
N GLN A 7 -22.20 -17.94 16.59
CA GLN A 7 -21.27 -17.81 15.47
C GLN A 7 -21.98 -17.38 14.18
N GLU A 8 -23.13 -17.93 13.86
CA GLU A 8 -23.95 -17.49 12.73
C GLU A 8 -24.43 -16.04 12.88
N ARG A 9 -24.86 -15.63 14.06
CA ARG A 9 -25.28 -14.24 14.32
C ARG A 9 -24.12 -13.26 14.22
N LEU A 10 -22.93 -13.63 14.69
CA LEU A 10 -21.74 -12.81 14.55
C LEU A 10 -21.33 -12.67 13.09
N ALA A 11 -21.35 -13.76 12.34
CA ALA A 11 -21.04 -13.77 10.90
C ALA A 11 -22.02 -12.88 10.13
N LEU A 12 -23.33 -13.03 10.35
CA LEU A 12 -24.36 -12.17 9.72
C LEU A 12 -24.21 -10.70 10.08
N PHE A 13 -23.89 -10.40 11.33
CA PHE A 13 -23.67 -9.03 11.77
C PHE A 13 -22.42 -8.43 11.10
N ASP A 14 -21.34 -9.19 11.01
CA ASP A 14 -20.10 -8.73 10.36
C ASP A 14 -20.28 -8.54 8.85
N VAL A 15 -21.02 -9.39 8.18
CA VAL A 15 -21.36 -9.22 6.74
C VAL A 15 -22.18 -7.94 6.53
N LYS A 16 -23.21 -7.71 7.33
CA LYS A 16 -24.03 -6.48 7.25
C LYS A 16 -23.17 -5.22 7.49
N ARG A 17 -22.31 -5.26 8.50
CA ARG A 17 -21.42 -4.16 8.82
C ARG A 17 -20.41 -3.90 7.70
N ALA A 18 -19.82 -4.96 7.13
CA ALA A 18 -18.91 -4.85 5.99
C ALA A 18 -19.61 -4.29 4.75
N ALA A 19 -20.83 -4.75 4.45
CA ALA A 19 -21.63 -4.22 3.35
C ALA A 19 -21.98 -2.74 3.54
N ALA A 20 -22.42 -2.35 4.73
CA ALA A 20 -22.73 -0.96 5.06
C ALA A 20 -21.48 -0.07 4.93
N TYR A 21 -20.33 -0.53 5.41
CA TYR A 21 -19.06 0.20 5.29
C TYR A 21 -18.61 0.33 3.84
N TYR A 22 -18.71 -0.75 3.06
CA TYR A 22 -18.39 -0.73 1.64
C TYR A 22 -19.26 0.29 0.87
N LEU A 23 -20.57 0.28 1.10
CA LEU A 23 -21.49 1.25 0.49
C LEU A 23 -21.19 2.69 0.94
N ALA A 24 -20.85 2.89 2.21
CA ALA A 24 -20.46 4.21 2.74
C ALA A 24 -19.18 4.74 2.05
N ILE A 25 -18.17 3.89 1.86
CA ILE A 25 -16.94 4.26 1.15
C ILE A 25 -17.27 4.59 -0.32
N ARG A 26 -18.02 3.74 -1.00
CA ARG A 26 -18.32 3.92 -2.44
C ARG A 26 -19.24 5.10 -2.71
N GLY A 27 -20.16 5.40 -1.78
CA GLY A 27 -21.08 6.53 -1.88
C GLY A 27 -20.52 7.86 -1.36
N SER A 28 -19.32 7.87 -0.76
CA SER A 28 -18.71 9.08 -0.24
C SER A 28 -17.78 9.74 -1.26
N PHE A 29 -17.66 11.06 -1.20
CA PHE A 29 -16.68 11.78 -2.01
C PHE A 29 -15.26 11.37 -1.59
N SER A 30 -14.46 10.93 -2.56
CA SER A 30 -13.07 10.52 -2.34
C SER A 30 -12.86 9.41 -1.28
N ALA A 31 -13.87 8.56 -1.08
CA ALA A 31 -13.84 7.46 -0.10
C ALA A 31 -13.59 7.91 1.36
N THR A 32 -13.89 9.16 1.70
CA THR A 32 -13.60 9.73 3.04
C THR A 32 -14.62 9.34 4.10
N VAL A 33 -15.77 8.78 3.72
CA VAL A 33 -16.89 8.42 4.60
C VAL A 33 -17.45 9.62 5.39
N THR A 34 -17.11 10.86 4.97
CA THR A 34 -17.50 12.10 5.67
C THR A 34 -18.52 12.92 4.88
N SER A 35 -18.77 12.58 3.64
CA SER A 35 -19.71 13.27 2.76
C SER A 35 -20.32 12.27 1.78
N PHE A 36 -21.52 12.52 1.29
CA PHE A 36 -22.13 11.72 0.25
C PHE A 36 -21.84 12.33 -1.13
N GLY A 37 -21.52 11.47 -2.11
CA GLY A 37 -21.46 11.87 -3.51
C GLY A 37 -22.89 12.00 -4.09
N VAL A 38 -23.08 13.01 -4.92
CA VAL A 38 -24.38 13.26 -5.59
C VAL A 38 -24.65 12.23 -6.72
N LYS A 39 -23.60 11.53 -7.18
CA LYS A 39 -23.72 10.56 -8.27
C LYS A 39 -24.34 9.25 -7.77
N GLY A 40 -25.43 8.83 -8.39
CA GLY A 40 -26.08 7.56 -8.10
C GLY A 40 -25.09 6.38 -8.14
N MET A 41 -25.29 5.42 -7.24
CA MET A 41 -24.45 4.23 -7.12
C MET A 41 -25.10 3.11 -7.95
N ASP A 42 -24.37 2.61 -8.94
CA ASP A 42 -24.77 1.43 -9.71
C ASP A 42 -24.40 0.17 -8.91
N ILE A 43 -25.37 -0.33 -8.15
CA ILE A 43 -25.19 -1.49 -7.26
C ILE A 43 -24.94 -2.76 -8.07
N GLU A 44 -25.59 -2.94 -9.23
CA GLU A 44 -25.41 -4.14 -10.05
C GLU A 44 -23.97 -4.27 -10.55
N ASN A 45 -23.40 -3.17 -11.04
CA ASN A 45 -21.99 -3.16 -11.46
C ASN A 45 -21.02 -3.35 -10.28
N LEU A 46 -21.36 -2.85 -9.09
CA LEU A 46 -20.58 -3.13 -7.90
C LEU A 46 -20.60 -4.60 -7.52
N LEU A 47 -21.76 -5.25 -7.59
CA LEU A 47 -21.90 -6.69 -7.28
C LEU A 47 -21.09 -7.58 -8.23
N LYS A 48 -20.97 -7.22 -9.50
CA LYS A 48 -20.14 -7.93 -10.49
C LYS A 48 -18.65 -7.97 -10.14
N LEU A 49 -18.17 -7.06 -9.28
CA LEU A 49 -16.77 -7.03 -8.86
C LEU A 49 -16.45 -8.07 -7.77
N PHE A 50 -17.43 -8.55 -7.01
CA PHE A 50 -17.17 -9.46 -5.89
C PHE A 50 -16.67 -10.85 -6.31
N PRO A 51 -17.24 -11.53 -7.31
CA PRO A 51 -16.76 -12.86 -7.71
C PRO A 51 -15.26 -12.87 -8.08
N PRO A 52 -14.75 -12.01 -8.98
CA PRO A 52 -13.34 -12.01 -9.33
C PRO A 52 -12.43 -11.60 -8.16
N VAL A 53 -12.87 -10.66 -7.31
CA VAL A 53 -12.11 -10.29 -6.11
C VAL A 53 -12.06 -11.44 -5.12
N SER A 54 -13.18 -12.11 -4.87
CA SER A 54 -13.26 -13.30 -4.00
C SER A 54 -12.34 -14.41 -4.50
N ALA A 55 -12.39 -14.71 -5.80
CA ALA A 55 -11.51 -15.70 -6.41
C ALA A 55 -10.03 -15.34 -6.25
N ARG A 56 -9.67 -14.05 -6.46
CA ARG A 56 -8.30 -13.57 -6.29
C ARG A 56 -7.79 -13.66 -4.86
N LEU A 57 -8.68 -13.47 -3.88
CA LEU A 57 -8.32 -13.46 -2.45
C LEU A 57 -8.42 -14.83 -1.78
N LYS A 58 -8.90 -15.87 -2.50
CA LYS A 58 -9.16 -17.20 -1.92
C LYS A 58 -7.99 -17.78 -1.12
N ASP A 59 -6.77 -17.62 -1.65
CA ASP A 59 -5.55 -18.17 -1.06
C ASP A 59 -4.68 -17.07 -0.40
N VAL A 60 -5.25 -15.89 -0.17
CA VAL A 60 -4.55 -14.74 0.44
C VAL A 60 -4.96 -14.63 1.91
N PRO A 61 -4.04 -14.84 2.86
CA PRO A 61 -4.31 -14.58 4.28
C PRO A 61 -4.61 -13.09 4.52
N LEU A 62 -5.81 -12.81 5.03
CA LEU A 62 -6.20 -11.45 5.41
C LEU A 62 -6.04 -11.30 6.93
N GLU A 63 -5.24 -10.32 7.35
CA GLU A 63 -4.89 -10.10 8.75
C GLU A 63 -5.35 -8.71 9.21
N ASN A 64 -6.11 -8.66 10.29
CA ASN A 64 -6.47 -7.41 10.97
C ASN A 64 -5.68 -7.30 12.28
N LYS A 65 -4.37 -7.04 12.15
CA LYS A 65 -3.43 -6.96 13.26
C LYS A 65 -2.66 -5.64 13.28
N ASN A 66 -1.93 -5.40 14.35
CA ASN A 66 -0.96 -4.33 14.39
C ASN A 66 0.14 -4.56 13.33
N ALA A 67 0.28 -3.65 12.38
CA ALA A 67 1.21 -3.80 11.25
C ALA A 67 2.67 -4.00 11.71
N LEU A 68 3.11 -3.31 12.77
CA LEU A 68 4.48 -3.44 13.27
C LEU A 68 4.76 -4.84 13.85
N GLN A 69 3.74 -5.46 14.43
CA GLN A 69 3.82 -6.83 14.92
C GLN A 69 3.81 -7.81 13.73
N LEU A 70 2.87 -7.64 12.80
CA LEU A 70 2.74 -8.49 11.62
C LEU A 70 4.01 -8.52 10.78
N ILE A 71 4.64 -7.36 10.56
CA ILE A 71 5.91 -7.26 9.84
C ILE A 71 6.98 -8.14 10.49
N ARG A 72 7.12 -8.08 11.83
CA ARG A 72 8.11 -8.92 12.54
C ARG A 72 7.79 -10.41 12.46
N GLU A 73 6.50 -10.78 12.51
CA GLU A 73 6.05 -12.17 12.44
C GLU A 73 6.24 -12.79 11.05
N ARG A 74 6.15 -11.95 10.00
CA ARG A 74 6.19 -12.39 8.60
C ARG A 74 7.52 -12.12 7.90
N ASP A 75 8.46 -11.44 8.56
CA ASP A 75 9.78 -11.13 7.98
C ASP A 75 10.61 -12.39 7.74
N ARG A 76 11.03 -12.59 6.49
CA ARG A 76 11.89 -13.69 6.05
C ARG A 76 12.91 -13.18 5.05
N GLU A 77 14.06 -13.84 4.96
CA GLU A 77 15.17 -13.43 4.08
C GLU A 77 14.78 -13.38 2.60
N ASP A 78 13.91 -14.29 2.17
CA ASP A 78 13.38 -14.41 0.80
C ASP A 78 12.05 -13.65 0.59
N GLY A 79 11.54 -13.01 1.66
CA GLY A 79 10.27 -12.30 1.65
C GLY A 79 10.35 -10.89 1.07
N LEU A 80 9.23 -10.43 0.50
CA LEU A 80 9.02 -9.04 0.09
C LEU A 80 7.90 -8.43 0.92
N ILE A 81 8.16 -7.31 1.56
CA ILE A 81 7.17 -6.51 2.28
C ILE A 81 6.92 -5.25 1.46
N TYR A 82 5.69 -5.09 0.98
CA TYR A 82 5.19 -3.81 0.47
C TYR A 82 4.41 -3.11 1.57
N ALA A 83 4.85 -1.93 1.97
CA ALA A 83 4.21 -1.13 3.00
C ALA A 83 3.65 0.17 2.43
N ASP A 84 2.38 0.44 2.68
CA ASP A 84 1.67 1.67 2.30
C ASP A 84 0.97 2.25 3.54
N PRO A 85 1.73 2.86 4.45
CA PRO A 85 1.18 3.41 5.69
C PRO A 85 0.42 4.71 5.44
N PRO A 86 -0.42 5.16 6.39
CA PRO A 86 -0.97 6.50 6.35
C PRO A 86 0.15 7.55 6.18
N TYR A 87 0.02 8.44 5.20
CA TYR A 87 1.06 9.43 4.87
C TYR A 87 1.10 10.58 5.88
N VAL A 88 2.28 11.17 6.07
CA VAL A 88 2.53 12.23 7.07
C VAL A 88 1.59 13.42 6.91
N LYS A 89 1.17 13.75 5.69
CA LYS A 89 0.27 14.90 5.41
C LYS A 89 -1.21 14.55 5.43
N THR A 90 -1.56 13.25 5.41
CA THR A 90 -2.95 12.78 5.28
C THR A 90 -3.53 12.23 6.58
N GLU A 91 -2.85 12.47 7.69
CA GLU A 91 -3.23 12.01 9.04
C GLU A 91 -4.68 12.31 9.42
N ARG A 92 -5.21 13.45 8.98
CA ARG A 92 -6.58 13.89 9.27
C ARG A 92 -7.64 13.04 8.58
N ILE A 93 -7.31 12.42 7.44
CA ILE A 93 -8.24 11.60 6.64
C ILE A 93 -8.56 10.30 7.37
N TYR A 94 -7.60 9.73 8.07
CA TYR A 94 -7.74 8.42 8.72
C TYR A 94 -8.39 8.48 10.11
N ARG A 95 -8.90 9.66 10.56
CA ARG A 95 -9.51 9.82 11.90
C ARG A 95 -8.68 9.17 13.03
N ILE A 96 -7.37 9.11 12.87
CA ILE A 96 -6.49 8.65 13.94
C ILE A 96 -6.54 9.74 15.01
N VAL A 97 -7.43 9.52 15.97
CA VAL A 97 -7.64 10.39 17.11
C VAL A 97 -6.36 10.43 17.92
N GLY A 98 -5.54 11.43 17.68
CA GLY A 98 -4.31 11.60 18.43
C GLY A 98 -3.42 12.72 17.87
N LYS A 99 -2.91 13.52 18.77
CA LYS A 99 -2.06 14.69 18.48
C LYS A 99 -0.90 14.34 17.53
N THR A 100 -0.57 15.22 16.61
CA THR A 100 0.54 15.15 15.60
C THR A 100 1.86 14.53 16.13
N ARG A 101 2.16 14.70 17.41
CA ARG A 101 3.33 14.12 18.06
C ARG A 101 3.28 12.59 18.18
N ARG A 102 2.09 11.99 18.32
CA ARG A 102 1.89 10.53 18.41
C ARG A 102 2.09 9.88 17.04
N PHE A 103 1.75 10.58 15.98
CA PHE A 103 1.86 10.11 14.62
C PHE A 103 3.32 10.08 14.13
N ARG A 104 4.13 11.10 14.41
CA ARG A 104 5.58 11.06 14.14
C ARG A 104 6.27 9.88 14.83
N LYS A 105 5.86 9.53 16.05
CA LYS A 105 6.36 8.34 16.75
C LYS A 105 6.03 7.04 16.02
N PHE A 106 4.85 6.97 15.39
CA PHE A 106 4.49 5.81 14.56
C PHE A 106 5.44 5.64 13.38
N HIS A 107 5.71 6.69 12.62
CA HIS A 107 6.62 6.62 11.47
C HIS A 107 8.05 6.23 11.87
N VAL A 108 8.55 6.75 12.99
CA VAL A 108 9.86 6.35 13.52
C VAL A 108 9.87 4.88 13.91
N ARG A 109 8.83 4.39 14.59
CA ARG A 109 8.72 2.97 14.95
C ARG A 109 8.59 2.07 13.71
N LEU A 110 7.84 2.52 12.71
CA LEU A 110 7.73 1.80 11.44
C LEU A 110 9.11 1.71 10.75
N TRP A 111 9.83 2.82 10.67
CA TRP A 111 11.20 2.84 10.16
C TRP A 111 12.11 1.87 10.91
N GLN A 112 12.08 1.86 12.25
CA GLN A 112 12.87 0.92 13.06
C GLN A 112 12.56 -0.54 12.72
N VAL A 113 11.27 -0.87 12.60
CA VAL A 113 10.84 -2.25 12.29
C VAL A 113 11.25 -2.63 10.87
N LEU A 114 10.99 -1.77 9.88
CA LEU A 114 11.33 -2.05 8.48
C LEU A 114 12.85 -2.10 8.26
N SER A 115 13.62 -1.26 8.95
CA SER A 115 15.09 -1.28 8.86
C SER A 115 15.73 -2.51 9.48
N ALA A 116 15.03 -3.18 10.40
CA ALA A 116 15.46 -4.44 11.01
C ALA A 116 15.06 -5.67 10.19
N CYS A 117 14.25 -5.51 9.15
CA CYS A 117 13.78 -6.64 8.33
C CYS A 117 14.92 -7.34 7.62
N LYS A 118 14.86 -8.68 7.63
CA LYS A 118 15.74 -9.56 6.85
C LYS A 118 15.34 -9.59 5.37
N GLY A 119 14.04 -9.50 5.10
CA GLY A 119 13.40 -9.51 3.81
C GLY A 119 13.54 -8.21 3.00
N TYR A 120 13.15 -8.20 1.73
CA TYR A 120 13.07 -7.02 0.89
C TYR A 120 11.93 -6.12 1.34
N VAL A 121 12.16 -4.82 1.35
CA VAL A 121 11.12 -3.85 1.71
C VAL A 121 10.98 -2.83 0.60
N VAL A 122 9.74 -2.62 0.18
CA VAL A 122 9.28 -1.51 -0.66
C VAL A 122 8.26 -0.72 0.15
N LEU A 123 8.46 0.57 0.25
CA LEU A 123 7.65 1.45 1.07
C LEU A 123 7.24 2.68 0.27
N SER A 124 5.94 2.98 0.22
CA SER A 124 5.40 4.18 -0.41
C SER A 124 5.14 5.29 0.60
N TYR A 125 5.44 6.53 0.22
CA TYR A 125 5.15 7.74 1.01
C TYR A 125 4.95 8.97 0.13
N ASN A 126 4.27 9.97 0.71
CA ASN A 126 4.33 11.33 0.16
C ASN A 126 5.74 11.92 0.31
N ASP A 127 6.17 12.68 -0.70
CA ASP A 127 7.45 13.38 -0.63
C ASP A 127 7.41 14.49 0.42
N CYS A 128 8.22 14.35 1.46
CA CYS A 128 8.40 15.38 2.47
C CYS A 128 9.77 15.28 3.16
N PRO A 129 10.31 16.41 3.67
CA PRO A 129 11.64 16.44 4.28
C PRO A 129 11.79 15.48 5.46
N PHE A 130 10.73 15.24 6.23
CA PHE A 130 10.77 14.33 7.36
C PHE A 130 11.03 12.88 6.92
N ILE A 131 10.35 12.39 5.89
CA ILE A 131 10.53 11.04 5.35
C ILE A 131 11.89 10.91 4.68
N ARG A 132 12.31 11.88 3.86
CA ARG A 132 13.65 11.89 3.26
C ARG A 132 14.77 11.81 4.31
N LYS A 133 14.63 12.54 5.42
CA LYS A 133 15.60 12.51 6.54
C LYS A 133 15.55 11.18 7.29
N LEU A 134 14.36 10.62 7.53
CA LEU A 134 14.18 9.39 8.29
C LEU A 134 14.77 8.17 7.56
N TYR A 135 14.60 8.12 6.24
CA TYR A 135 15.05 7.05 5.38
C TYR A 135 16.31 7.39 4.57
N ARG A 136 17.15 8.30 5.05
CA ARG A 136 18.39 8.72 4.36
C ARG A 136 19.37 7.58 4.05
N ASP A 137 19.27 6.47 4.79
CA ASP A 137 20.10 5.28 4.60
C ASP A 137 19.44 4.24 3.68
N TRP A 138 18.36 4.61 3.00
CA TRP A 138 17.63 3.80 2.02
C TRP A 138 17.74 4.40 0.62
N TYR A 139 17.51 3.58 -0.39
CA TYR A 139 17.32 4.08 -1.76
C TYR A 139 15.98 4.80 -1.85
N ILE A 140 15.97 5.97 -2.46
CA ILE A 140 14.77 6.78 -2.62
C ILE A 140 14.54 7.06 -4.09
N LEU A 141 13.40 6.60 -4.59
CA LEU A 141 12.89 6.93 -5.91
C LEU A 141 11.76 7.94 -5.75
N SER A 142 11.64 8.87 -6.67
CA SER A 142 10.61 9.91 -6.67
C SER A 142 9.87 9.93 -7.98
N PHE A 143 8.58 10.18 -7.93
CA PHE A 143 7.74 10.41 -9.10
C PHE A 143 6.66 11.44 -8.80
N GLN A 144 6.11 12.02 -9.86
CA GLN A 144 5.00 12.96 -9.76
C GLN A 144 3.71 12.23 -10.08
N ARG A 145 2.73 12.37 -9.22
CA ARG A 145 1.39 11.83 -9.44
C ARG A 145 0.41 12.97 -9.64
N GLY A 146 -0.37 12.91 -10.72
CA GLY A 146 -1.46 13.84 -10.93
C GLY A 146 -2.47 13.81 -9.78
N ASN A 147 -3.02 14.96 -9.42
CA ASN A 147 -4.05 15.04 -8.38
C ASN A 147 -5.44 15.09 -9.01
N PRO A 148 -6.13 13.96 -9.18
CA PRO A 148 -7.45 13.92 -9.81
C PRO A 148 -8.54 14.64 -9.01
N LEU A 149 -8.27 14.95 -7.74
CA LEU A 149 -9.20 15.65 -6.84
C LEU A 149 -8.97 17.18 -6.83
N SER A 150 -7.91 17.65 -7.48
CA SER A 150 -7.63 19.08 -7.56
C SER A 150 -8.46 19.74 -8.66
N GLN A 151 -9.09 20.85 -8.33
CA GLN A 151 -9.74 21.70 -9.33
C GLN A 151 -8.72 22.47 -10.19
N LYS A 152 -7.45 22.49 -9.81
CA LYS A 152 -6.38 23.12 -10.57
C LYS A 152 -5.86 22.14 -11.62
N LYS A 153 -5.97 22.53 -12.90
CA LYS A 153 -5.43 21.76 -14.03
C LYS A 153 -3.92 21.58 -13.87
N GLY A 154 -3.44 20.34 -13.99
CA GLY A 154 -2.01 20.01 -13.86
C GLY A 154 -1.50 19.92 -12.41
N ALA A 155 -2.36 20.00 -11.40
CA ALA A 155 -1.92 19.81 -10.02
C ALA A 155 -1.36 18.40 -9.83
N SER A 156 -0.14 18.33 -9.30
CA SER A 156 0.53 17.07 -8.97
C SER A 156 1.07 17.11 -7.54
N PHE A 157 1.35 15.95 -7.02
CA PHE A 157 2.08 15.81 -5.75
C PHE A 157 3.19 14.78 -5.90
N GLY A 158 4.31 15.05 -5.21
CA GLY A 158 5.44 14.14 -5.20
C GLY A 158 5.16 12.93 -4.30
N GLU A 159 5.43 11.76 -4.83
CA GLU A 159 5.45 10.50 -4.09
C GLU A 159 6.86 9.89 -4.10
N LEU A 160 7.15 9.10 -3.07
CA LEU A 160 8.40 8.39 -2.89
C LEU A 160 8.14 6.89 -2.86
N ILE A 161 9.02 6.15 -3.52
CA ILE A 161 9.21 4.72 -3.26
C ILE A 161 10.57 4.57 -2.58
N LEU A 162 10.59 3.93 -1.44
CA LEU A 162 11.79 3.70 -0.64
C LEU A 162 12.07 2.21 -0.56
N THR A 163 13.33 1.83 -0.75
CA THR A 163 13.73 0.42 -0.70
C THR A 163 14.95 0.22 0.18
N ASN A 164 14.98 -0.91 0.92
CA ASN A 164 16.13 -1.29 1.71
C ASN A 164 17.18 -2.08 0.90
N TYR A 165 17.07 -2.09 -0.41
CA TYR A 165 17.97 -2.75 -1.37
C TYR A 165 18.15 -1.87 -2.60
N ASP A 166 19.17 -2.14 -3.41
CA ASP A 166 19.40 -1.43 -4.66
C ASP A 166 18.31 -1.77 -5.69
N PRO A 167 17.46 -0.82 -6.09
CA PRO A 167 16.38 -1.08 -7.02
C PRO A 167 16.83 -1.12 -8.49
N ARG A 168 18.03 -0.60 -8.82
CA ARG A 168 18.50 -0.42 -10.21
C ARG A 168 18.48 -1.70 -11.05
N PRO A 169 18.85 -2.89 -10.53
CA PRO A 169 18.78 -4.13 -11.30
C PRO A 169 17.34 -4.53 -11.70
N TYR A 170 16.34 -3.98 -11.02
CA TYR A 170 14.91 -4.27 -11.23
C TYR A 170 14.15 -3.16 -11.94
N MET A 171 14.80 -2.01 -12.17
CA MET A 171 14.26 -0.90 -12.94
C MET A 171 14.46 -1.15 -14.45
N THR A 172 14.05 -2.33 -14.93
CA THR A 172 14.02 -2.56 -16.38
C THR A 172 12.97 -1.61 -16.97
N ARG A 173 13.30 -1.03 -18.16
CA ARG A 173 12.30 -0.38 -19.01
C ARG A 173 11.24 -1.43 -19.32
N GLN A 174 10.19 -1.49 -18.53
CA GLN A 174 9.00 -2.18 -18.93
C GLN A 174 8.42 -1.37 -20.07
N LEU A 175 8.66 -1.84 -21.28
CA LEU A 175 7.96 -1.34 -22.44
C LEU A 175 6.48 -1.54 -22.14
N ASN A 176 5.73 -0.45 -22.08
CA ASN A 176 4.28 -0.48 -21.98
C ASN A 176 3.74 -1.09 -23.28
N LEU A 177 3.67 -2.41 -23.33
CA LEU A 177 3.19 -3.15 -24.49
C LEU A 177 1.67 -3.00 -24.66
N PHE A 178 0.94 -2.46 -23.67
CA PHE A 178 -0.52 -2.51 -23.62
C PHE A 178 -1.23 -1.25 -23.13
N ASP A 179 -0.53 -0.15 -22.81
CA ASP A 179 -1.23 1.01 -22.25
C ASP A 179 -0.58 2.36 -22.62
N GLU A 180 -1.01 2.92 -23.72
CA GLU A 180 -0.71 4.31 -24.10
C GLU A 180 -1.46 5.34 -23.22
N SER A 181 -2.38 4.90 -22.35
CA SER A 181 -3.25 5.77 -21.55
C SER A 181 -2.75 6.08 -20.15
N LEU A 182 -1.82 5.29 -19.63
CA LEU A 182 -1.13 5.59 -18.37
C LEU A 182 0.01 6.56 -18.68
N GLY A 183 -0.22 7.83 -18.44
CA GLY A 183 0.79 8.87 -18.60
C GLY A 183 2.12 8.44 -18.02
N GLU A 184 3.21 8.78 -18.72
CA GLU A 184 4.57 8.39 -18.38
C GLU A 184 4.91 8.74 -16.91
N TRP A 185 4.83 7.74 -16.04
CA TRP A 185 5.28 7.84 -14.66
C TRP A 185 6.79 7.69 -14.65
N GLU A 186 7.50 8.79 -14.82
CA GLU A 186 8.96 8.77 -14.76
C GLU A 186 9.41 8.59 -13.30
N LEU A 187 9.74 7.35 -12.94
CA LEU A 187 10.31 7.02 -11.64
C LEU A 187 11.81 7.33 -11.66
N LYS A 188 12.22 8.33 -10.88
CA LYS A 188 13.63 8.78 -10.81
C LYS A 188 14.28 8.33 -9.51
N LEU A 189 15.42 7.66 -9.60
CA LEU A 189 16.26 7.41 -8.42
C LEU A 189 16.92 8.75 -8.01
N VAL A 190 16.49 9.28 -6.87
CA VAL A 190 16.91 10.62 -6.39
C VAL A 190 17.87 10.56 -5.20
N HIS A 191 18.05 9.40 -4.61
CA HIS A 191 18.98 9.21 -3.51
C HIS A 191 19.54 7.80 -3.50
N ILE A 192 20.88 7.70 -3.42
CA ILE A 192 21.64 6.48 -3.19
C ILE A 192 22.31 6.63 -1.82
N PRO A 193 22.08 5.75 -0.86
CA PRO A 193 22.65 5.88 0.47
C PRO A 193 24.18 5.65 0.45
N ASN A 194 24.92 6.44 1.24
CA ASN A 194 26.35 6.24 1.43
C ASN A 194 26.68 4.90 2.11
N HIS A 195 25.78 4.48 2.99
CA HIS A 195 25.86 3.22 3.71
C HIS A 195 24.54 2.47 3.55
N PRO A 196 24.34 1.74 2.43
CA PRO A 196 23.09 1.02 2.22
C PRO A 196 22.90 -0.03 3.32
N PRO A 197 21.65 -0.33 3.69
CA PRO A 197 21.36 -1.41 4.61
C PRO A 197 22.08 -2.68 4.14
N ARG A 198 22.79 -3.35 5.03
CA ARG A 198 23.55 -4.55 4.69
C ARG A 198 22.62 -5.61 4.16
N ARG A 199 22.65 -5.82 2.85
CA ARG A 199 21.93 -6.90 2.22
C ARG A 199 22.81 -7.68 1.27
N LYS A 200 22.63 -8.99 1.42
CA LYS A 200 23.19 -9.98 0.51
C LYS A 200 22.62 -9.76 -0.89
N GLU A 201 23.42 -10.06 -1.88
CA GLU A 201 23.02 -10.05 -3.27
C GLU A 201 21.73 -10.85 -3.47
N SER A 202 20.85 -10.34 -4.31
CA SER A 202 19.61 -11.01 -4.68
C SER A 202 19.85 -12.45 -5.13
N PRO A 203 19.15 -13.44 -4.60
CA PRO A 203 19.20 -14.77 -5.19
C PRO A 203 18.62 -14.68 -6.62
N ALA A 204 19.41 -15.13 -7.58
CA ALA A 204 19.09 -15.17 -9.02
C ALA A 204 17.82 -16.02 -9.37
N ARG A 205 17.00 -16.38 -8.42
CA ARG A 205 15.88 -17.34 -8.54
C ARG A 205 14.51 -16.77 -8.89
N CYS A 206 14.33 -15.48 -9.01
CA CYS A 206 13.04 -14.94 -9.47
C CYS A 206 12.79 -15.05 -10.99
N ARG A 207 13.73 -15.59 -11.78
CA ARG A 207 13.56 -15.74 -13.24
C ARG A 207 12.88 -17.04 -13.68
N ALA A 208 12.71 -18.02 -12.81
CA ALA A 208 12.29 -19.37 -13.23
C ALA A 208 10.79 -19.70 -13.05
N SER A 209 10.01 -18.84 -12.41
CA SER A 209 8.61 -19.19 -12.08
C SER A 209 7.56 -18.69 -13.07
N ASN A 210 7.93 -17.86 -14.05
CA ASN A 210 6.95 -17.28 -14.98
C ASN A 210 6.85 -17.97 -16.35
N GLN A 211 7.56 -19.10 -16.58
CA GLN A 211 7.43 -19.82 -17.85
C GLN A 211 6.36 -20.92 -17.88
N ASN A 212 5.71 -21.23 -16.77
CA ASN A 212 4.72 -22.33 -16.70
C ASN A 212 3.26 -21.87 -16.52
N LEU A 213 2.93 -20.61 -16.82
CA LEU A 213 1.54 -20.11 -16.75
C LEU A 213 0.92 -19.77 -18.11
N LEU A 214 1.57 -20.22 -19.20
CA LEU A 214 1.01 -20.14 -20.56
C LEU A 214 1.12 -21.50 -21.26
N GLN A 215 0.45 -22.51 -20.71
CA GLN A 215 -0.02 -23.69 -21.44
C GLN A 215 -1.43 -24.01 -21.01
#